data_8bed10b8b31f7933abe716989a8843c3
#
_entry.id   8bed10b8b31f7933abe716989a8843c3
#
_cell.length_a   1.000
_cell.length_b   1.000
_cell.length_c   1.000
_cell.angle_alpha   90.00
_cell.angle_beta   90.00
_cell.angle_gamma   90.00
#
_symmetry.space_group_name_H-M   'P 1'
#
loop_
_entity.id
_entity.type
_entity.pdbx_description
1 polymer ?
#
loop_
_entity_poly.entity_id
_entity_poly.type
_entity_poly.pdbx_seq_one_letter_code
_entity_poly.pdbx_strand_id
1 'polypeptide(L)'
;HYWESWAADIAQIASKHNSRISALLQDKKLPVRKAFDQFLSGLRSSINDGISEDDAIAMLSQHLITKPIFDALFENYDLAKNNDVARVMQTMIDTLDAHALDKETEKLEGFYANVRLRVEGIDNAAGKQRVITELYEHFFSKAFPKESESLGIVYTPVEVVDFVIAAADHALRKHFGGLSITDKGVNVLDPFLGTG
;
A
#
# COMPACT_ATOMS: atom_id res chain seq x y z
N HIS A 1 4.10 -11.37 17.86
CA HIS A 1 4.55 -10.28 18.79
C HIS A 1 5.58 -9.31 18.19
N TYR A 2 6.41 -9.74 17.21
CA TYR A 2 7.45 -8.87 16.64
C TYR A 2 6.86 -7.66 15.89
N TRP A 3 5.92 -7.88 14.99
CA TRP A 3 5.25 -6.82 14.22
C TRP A 3 4.49 -5.85 15.11
N GLU A 4 3.89 -6.36 16.18
CA GLU A 4 3.10 -5.59 17.13
C GLU A 4 3.95 -4.60 17.95
N SER A 5 5.20 -4.97 18.28
CA SER A 5 6.09 -4.08 19.04
C SER A 5 6.47 -2.81 18.25
N TRP A 6 6.51 -2.90 16.91
CA TRP A 6 6.82 -1.78 16.04
C TRP A 6 5.60 -0.92 15.67
N ALA A 7 4.39 -1.50 15.75
CA ALA A 7 3.18 -0.81 15.31
C ALA A 7 2.93 0.50 16.07
N ALA A 8 3.18 0.53 17.38
CA ALA A 8 3.00 1.74 18.20
C ALA A 8 4.01 2.85 17.84
N ASP A 9 5.28 2.49 17.63
CA ASP A 9 6.32 3.44 17.22
C ASP A 9 6.02 4.02 15.84
N ILE A 10 5.57 3.17 14.92
CA ILE A 10 5.21 3.58 13.57
C ILE A 10 3.99 4.46 13.54
N ALA A 11 2.95 4.15 14.32
CA ALA A 11 1.78 5.03 14.46
C ALA A 11 2.21 6.44 14.96
N GLN A 12 3.15 6.50 15.89
CA GLN A 12 3.69 7.79 16.36
C GLN A 12 4.47 8.52 15.26
N ILE A 13 5.27 7.80 14.47
CA ILE A 13 6.01 8.38 13.34
C ILE A 13 5.04 8.90 12.27
N ALA A 14 4.02 8.11 11.92
CA ALA A 14 2.97 8.52 10.98
C ALA A 14 2.26 9.81 11.44
N SER A 15 1.90 9.89 12.73
CA SER A 15 1.29 11.09 13.30
C SER A 15 2.21 12.32 13.20
N LYS A 16 3.53 12.14 13.39
CA LYS A 16 4.52 13.23 13.21
C LYS A 16 4.63 13.64 11.75
N HIS A 17 4.68 12.69 10.81
CA HIS A 17 4.67 12.99 9.38
C HIS A 17 3.41 13.76 8.98
N ASN A 18 2.23 13.34 9.42
CA ASN A 18 0.97 14.03 9.16
C ASN A 18 1.04 15.49 9.65
N SER A 19 1.46 15.69 10.89
CA SER A 19 1.57 17.03 11.50
C SER A 19 2.56 17.92 10.74
N ARG A 20 3.67 17.36 10.28
CA ARG A 20 4.72 18.08 9.57
C ARG A 20 4.30 18.45 8.15
N ILE A 21 3.69 17.51 7.41
CA ILE A 21 3.14 17.75 6.09
C ILE A 21 2.05 18.82 6.19
N SER A 22 1.12 18.69 7.14
CA SER A 22 0.07 19.69 7.36
C SER A 22 0.64 21.08 7.63
N ALA A 23 1.68 21.18 8.44
CA ALA A 23 2.34 22.46 8.73
C ALA A 23 2.98 23.09 7.47
N LEU A 24 3.63 22.28 6.62
CA LEU A 24 4.20 22.75 5.36
C LEU A 24 3.12 23.24 4.38
N LEU A 25 1.95 22.62 4.40
CA LEU A 25 0.84 22.96 3.51
C LEU A 25 0.04 24.21 3.94
N GLN A 26 0.23 24.70 5.17
CA GLN A 26 -0.42 25.91 5.65
C GLN A 26 0.05 27.16 4.89
N ASP A 27 1.29 27.20 4.45
CA ASP A 27 1.78 28.32 3.63
C ASP A 27 1.39 28.12 2.15
N LYS A 28 0.30 28.79 1.78
CA LYS A 28 -0.27 28.75 0.41
C LYS A 28 0.66 29.30 -0.67
N LYS A 29 1.74 29.97 -0.31
CA LYS A 29 2.70 30.54 -1.27
C LYS A 29 3.81 29.58 -1.64
N LEU A 30 4.00 28.52 -0.88
CA LEU A 30 5.04 27.53 -1.15
C LEU A 30 4.68 26.67 -2.39
N PRO A 31 5.68 26.35 -3.25
CA PRO A 31 5.48 25.48 -4.40
C PRO A 31 4.89 24.11 -4.01
N VAL A 32 5.24 23.60 -2.82
CA VAL A 32 4.74 22.34 -2.29
C VAL A 32 3.21 22.33 -2.13
N ARG A 33 2.58 23.45 -1.79
CA ARG A 33 1.13 23.55 -1.70
C ARG A 33 0.47 23.31 -3.05
N LYS A 34 0.99 23.92 -4.11
CA LYS A 34 0.47 23.73 -5.48
C LYS A 34 0.64 22.27 -5.94
N ALA A 35 1.79 21.66 -5.64
CA ALA A 35 2.03 20.25 -5.95
C ALA A 35 1.04 19.34 -5.20
N PHE A 36 0.75 19.65 -3.93
CA PHE A 36 -0.23 18.92 -3.15
C PHE A 36 -1.66 19.05 -3.68
N ASP A 37 -2.07 20.25 -4.12
CA ASP A 37 -3.40 20.46 -4.71
C ASP A 37 -3.58 19.63 -6.00
N GLN A 38 -2.52 19.53 -6.82
CA GLN A 38 -2.52 18.68 -8.01
C GLN A 38 -2.56 17.18 -7.63
N PHE A 39 -1.79 16.78 -6.62
CA PHE A 39 -1.80 15.44 -6.08
C PHE A 39 -3.19 15.04 -5.57
N LEU A 40 -3.82 15.87 -4.73
CA LEU A 40 -5.17 15.65 -4.21
C LEU A 40 -6.22 15.54 -5.32
N SER A 41 -6.12 16.40 -6.32
CA SER A 41 -6.98 16.34 -7.51
C SER A 41 -6.78 15.02 -8.28
N GLY A 42 -5.55 14.57 -8.42
CA GLY A 42 -5.22 13.27 -9.03
C GLY A 42 -5.81 12.08 -8.26
N LEU A 43 -5.70 12.08 -6.94
CA LEU A 43 -6.30 11.04 -6.09
C LEU A 43 -7.82 11.01 -6.23
N ARG A 44 -8.46 12.18 -6.20
CA ARG A 44 -9.91 12.29 -6.35
C ARG A 44 -10.40 11.75 -7.68
N SER A 45 -9.71 12.07 -8.76
CA SER A 45 -10.08 11.59 -10.10
C SER A 45 -9.83 10.08 -10.31
N SER A 46 -8.84 9.50 -9.61
CA SER A 46 -8.41 8.12 -9.84
C SER A 46 -9.00 7.12 -8.85
N ILE A 47 -9.35 7.57 -7.64
CA ILE A 47 -9.79 6.68 -6.56
C ILE A 47 -11.22 7.04 -6.11
N ASN A 48 -11.39 8.23 -5.50
CA ASN A 48 -12.67 8.66 -4.92
C ASN A 48 -12.71 10.19 -4.73
N ASP A 49 -13.76 10.83 -5.24
CA ASP A 49 -13.98 12.28 -5.12
C ASP A 49 -14.09 12.77 -3.66
N GLY A 50 -14.46 11.90 -2.72
CA GLY A 50 -14.62 12.21 -1.30
C GLY A 50 -13.32 12.30 -0.50
N ILE A 51 -12.15 12.06 -1.10
CA ILE A 51 -10.86 12.14 -0.40
C ILE A 51 -10.63 13.56 0.11
N SER A 52 -10.47 13.71 1.44
CA SER A 52 -10.13 14.98 2.09
C SER A 52 -8.62 15.28 2.02
N GLU A 53 -8.23 16.50 2.40
CA GLU A 53 -6.80 16.83 2.55
C GLU A 53 -6.13 15.96 3.61
N ASP A 54 -6.80 15.73 4.73
CA ASP A 54 -6.28 14.91 5.83
C ASP A 54 -6.09 13.45 5.41
N ASP A 55 -7.03 12.90 4.63
CA ASP A 55 -6.90 11.56 4.05
C ASP A 55 -5.69 11.47 3.12
N ALA A 56 -5.51 12.45 2.25
CA ALA A 56 -4.37 12.49 1.32
C ALA A 56 -3.02 12.60 2.06
N ILE A 57 -2.97 13.37 3.15
CA ILE A 57 -1.79 13.48 4.01
C ILE A 57 -1.51 12.14 4.71
N ALA A 58 -2.54 11.49 5.24
CA ALA A 58 -2.42 10.18 5.87
C ALA A 58 -1.92 9.12 4.87
N MET A 59 -2.45 9.12 3.65
CA MET A 59 -1.99 8.23 2.57
C MET A 59 -0.52 8.45 2.21
N LEU A 60 -0.05 9.71 2.14
CA LEU A 60 1.37 10.02 1.91
C LEU A 60 2.26 9.50 3.03
N SER A 61 1.87 9.73 4.28
CA SER A 61 2.63 9.27 5.45
C SER A 61 2.69 7.75 5.51
N GLN A 62 1.59 7.07 5.20
CA GLN A 62 1.54 5.62 5.10
C GLN A 62 2.48 5.13 4.01
N HIS A 63 2.43 5.72 2.82
CA HIS A 63 3.28 5.33 1.70
C HIS A 63 4.77 5.52 2.02
N LEU A 64 5.16 6.64 2.62
CA LEU A 64 6.53 6.88 3.08
C LEU A 64 7.07 5.75 3.98
N ILE A 65 6.24 5.31 4.92
CA ILE A 65 6.62 4.27 5.89
C ILE A 65 6.62 2.88 5.25
N THR A 66 5.67 2.61 4.35
CA THR A 66 5.46 1.25 3.82
C THR A 66 6.26 0.95 2.56
N LYS A 67 6.65 1.98 1.81
CA LYS A 67 7.40 1.81 0.56
C LYS A 67 8.66 0.94 0.72
N PRO A 68 9.55 1.16 1.72
CA PRO A 68 10.74 0.33 1.89
C PRO A 68 10.43 -1.16 2.16
N ILE A 69 9.27 -1.45 2.74
CA ILE A 69 8.78 -2.81 2.98
C ILE A 69 8.44 -3.47 1.64
N PHE A 70 7.65 -2.77 0.82
CA PHE A 70 7.25 -3.28 -0.49
C PHE A 70 8.43 -3.37 -1.46
N ASP A 71 9.36 -2.42 -1.42
CA ASP A 71 10.59 -2.48 -2.20
C ASP A 71 11.42 -3.73 -1.83
N ALA A 72 11.51 -4.09 -0.55
CA ALA A 72 12.20 -5.29 -0.12
C ALA A 72 11.50 -6.59 -0.54
N LEU A 73 10.15 -6.61 -0.52
CA LEU A 73 9.35 -7.77 -0.94
C LEU A 73 9.38 -8.00 -2.46
N PHE A 74 9.47 -6.92 -3.22
CA PHE A 74 9.33 -6.91 -4.68
C PHE A 74 10.54 -6.29 -5.38
N GLU A 75 11.77 -6.65 -4.97
CA GLU A 75 13.02 -6.09 -5.50
C GLU A 75 13.13 -6.06 -7.04
N ASN A 76 12.47 -7.00 -7.71
CA ASN A 76 12.44 -7.10 -9.17
C ASN A 76 11.21 -6.47 -9.82
N TYR A 77 10.35 -5.81 -9.04
CA TYR A 77 9.11 -5.22 -9.52
C TYR A 77 9.03 -3.75 -9.10
N ASP A 78 9.25 -2.86 -10.04
CA ASP A 78 9.13 -1.42 -9.80
C ASP A 78 7.64 -1.04 -9.71
N LEU A 79 7.12 -1.02 -8.49
CA LEU A 79 5.73 -0.66 -8.20
C LEU A 79 5.39 0.73 -8.72
N ALA A 80 6.31 1.69 -8.62
CA ALA A 80 6.08 3.06 -9.07
C ALA A 80 5.93 3.14 -10.60
N LYS A 81 6.64 2.30 -11.36
CA LYS A 81 6.49 2.25 -12.82
C LYS A 81 5.18 1.61 -13.28
N ASN A 82 4.65 0.66 -12.49
CA ASN A 82 3.53 -0.18 -12.90
C ASN A 82 2.20 0.23 -12.24
N ASN A 83 2.21 1.24 -11.36
CA ASN A 83 1.03 1.70 -10.64
C ASN A 83 0.96 3.24 -10.67
N ASP A 84 -0.06 3.78 -11.30
CA ASP A 84 -0.24 5.22 -11.47
C ASP A 84 -0.39 5.95 -10.13
N VAL A 85 -1.07 5.36 -9.15
CA VAL A 85 -1.23 5.93 -7.81
C VAL A 85 0.12 5.99 -7.09
N ALA A 86 0.90 4.90 -7.13
CA ALA A 86 2.23 4.85 -6.54
C ALA A 86 3.18 5.89 -7.17
N ARG A 87 3.09 6.10 -8.49
CA ARG A 87 3.86 7.12 -9.19
C ARG A 87 3.49 8.53 -8.76
N VAL A 88 2.20 8.83 -8.65
CA VAL A 88 1.70 10.14 -8.20
C VAL A 88 2.12 10.41 -6.76
N MET A 89 2.04 9.39 -5.88
CA MET A 89 2.53 9.48 -4.51
C MET A 89 4.03 9.72 -4.45
N GLN A 90 4.83 8.97 -5.22
CA GLN A 90 6.28 9.14 -5.24
C GLN A 90 6.68 10.56 -5.69
N THR A 91 6.05 11.09 -6.73
CA THR A 91 6.30 12.47 -7.19
C THR A 91 6.01 13.50 -6.11
N MET A 92 4.95 13.30 -5.34
CA MET A 92 4.63 14.19 -4.21
C MET A 92 5.64 14.05 -3.07
N ILE A 93 6.08 12.83 -2.76
CA ILE A 93 7.11 12.56 -1.76
C ILE A 93 8.44 13.22 -2.13
N ASP A 94 8.90 13.06 -3.37
CA ASP A 94 10.13 13.69 -3.87
C ASP A 94 10.08 15.22 -3.71
N THR A 95 8.89 15.80 -3.87
CA THR A 95 8.66 17.22 -3.62
C THR A 95 8.74 17.58 -2.12
N LEU A 96 8.26 16.70 -1.25
CA LEU A 96 8.30 16.87 0.21
C LEU A 96 9.69 16.61 0.79
N ASP A 97 10.46 15.67 0.24
CA ASP A 97 11.81 15.31 0.70
C ASP A 97 12.79 16.50 0.59
N ALA A 98 12.56 17.38 -0.40
CA ALA A 98 13.28 18.65 -0.46
C ALA A 98 13.09 19.53 0.81
N HIS A 99 12.13 19.19 1.68
CA HIS A 99 11.80 19.85 2.93
C HIS A 99 12.16 19.05 4.20
N ALA A 100 13.04 18.03 4.07
CA ALA A 100 13.65 17.27 5.17
C ALA A 100 12.67 16.46 6.05
N LEU A 101 11.95 15.51 5.46
CA LEU A 101 11.16 14.50 6.19
C LEU A 101 12.02 13.33 6.74
N ASP A 102 13.30 13.25 6.34
CA ASP A 102 14.18 12.10 6.54
C ASP A 102 14.51 11.75 8.00
N LYS A 103 14.44 12.72 8.93
CA LYS A 103 14.91 12.51 10.30
C LYS A 103 14.12 11.48 11.12
N GLU A 104 12.86 11.25 10.76
CA GLU A 104 12.03 10.25 11.43
C GLU A 104 12.22 8.84 10.84
N THR A 105 12.63 8.77 9.58
CA THR A 105 12.84 7.50 8.85
C THR A 105 14.05 6.73 9.38
N GLU A 106 15.08 7.43 9.88
CA GLU A 106 16.26 6.80 10.52
C GLU A 106 15.88 5.86 11.66
N LYS A 107 14.81 6.15 12.39
CA LYS A 107 14.32 5.30 13.48
C LYS A 107 13.73 3.97 12.99
N LEU A 108 13.33 3.91 11.73
CA LEU A 108 12.74 2.73 11.11
C LEU A 108 13.78 1.80 10.45
N GLU A 109 15.06 2.21 10.38
CA GLU A 109 16.11 1.39 9.76
C GLU A 109 16.22 -0.01 10.37
N GLY A 110 16.14 -0.10 11.71
CA GLY A 110 16.12 -1.39 12.40
C GLY A 110 14.91 -2.26 12.01
N PHE A 111 13.76 -1.65 11.84
CA PHE A 111 12.55 -2.33 11.36
C PHE A 111 12.72 -2.82 9.92
N TYR A 112 13.16 -1.95 9.01
CA TYR A 112 13.37 -2.32 7.61
C TYR A 112 14.45 -3.38 7.44
N ALA A 113 15.55 -3.32 8.22
CA ALA A 113 16.58 -4.36 8.22
C ALA A 113 15.99 -5.73 8.60
N ASN A 114 15.14 -5.78 9.61
CA ASN A 114 14.46 -7.01 10.00
C ASN A 114 13.44 -7.50 8.97
N VAL A 115 12.72 -6.60 8.30
CA VAL A 115 11.84 -6.98 7.18
C VAL A 115 12.68 -7.62 6.07
N ARG A 116 13.78 -6.97 5.65
CA ARG A 116 14.68 -7.52 4.64
C ARG A 116 15.18 -8.92 4.99
N LEU A 117 15.64 -9.13 6.23
CA LEU A 117 16.07 -10.46 6.70
C LEU A 117 14.97 -11.53 6.64
N ARG A 118 13.71 -11.13 6.90
CA ARG A 118 12.58 -12.07 6.87
C ARG A 118 12.15 -12.44 5.46
N VAL A 119 12.37 -11.57 4.48
CA VAL A 119 12.03 -11.84 3.07
C VAL A 119 13.21 -12.39 2.30
N GLU A 120 14.43 -12.33 2.86
CA GLU A 120 15.63 -12.89 2.27
C GLU A 120 15.46 -14.37 2.00
N GLY A 121 15.72 -14.80 0.76
CA GLY A 121 15.54 -16.19 0.34
C GLY A 121 14.10 -16.63 0.05
N ILE A 122 13.12 -15.74 0.17
CA ILE A 122 11.74 -15.99 -0.26
C ILE A 122 11.60 -15.59 -1.74
N ASP A 123 11.73 -16.56 -2.63
CA ASP A 123 11.67 -16.38 -4.08
C ASP A 123 10.31 -16.77 -4.71
N ASN A 124 9.44 -17.44 -3.95
CA ASN A 124 8.15 -17.93 -4.42
C ASN A 124 6.97 -17.03 -3.98
N ALA A 125 5.93 -17.01 -4.80
CA ALA A 125 4.74 -16.19 -4.59
C ALA A 125 4.03 -16.49 -3.26
N ALA A 126 3.91 -17.76 -2.88
CA ALA A 126 3.22 -18.18 -1.65
C ALA A 126 3.95 -17.69 -0.39
N GLY A 127 5.29 -17.71 -0.39
CA GLY A 127 6.08 -17.18 0.71
C GLY A 127 5.93 -15.66 0.84
N LYS A 128 5.99 -14.92 -0.26
CA LYS A 128 5.77 -13.46 -0.28
C LYS A 128 4.37 -13.10 0.19
N GLN A 129 3.35 -13.82 -0.28
CA GLN A 129 1.97 -13.63 0.14
C GLN A 129 1.80 -13.84 1.65
N ARG A 130 2.44 -14.85 2.23
CA ARG A 130 2.42 -15.08 3.69
C ARG A 130 2.99 -13.90 4.47
N VAL A 131 4.11 -13.33 4.03
CA VAL A 131 4.70 -12.14 4.67
C VAL A 131 3.76 -10.94 4.55
N ILE A 132 3.13 -10.74 3.40
CA ILE A 132 2.14 -9.66 3.21
C ILE A 132 0.95 -9.84 4.15
N THR A 133 0.45 -11.08 4.29
CA THR A 133 -0.64 -11.39 5.23
C THR A 133 -0.25 -11.07 6.67
N GLU A 134 0.92 -11.53 7.12
CA GLU A 134 1.43 -11.24 8.47
C GLU A 134 1.60 -9.73 8.72
N LEU A 135 2.14 -8.99 7.74
CA LEU A 135 2.27 -7.54 7.79
C LEU A 135 0.89 -6.87 7.91
N TYR A 136 -0.07 -7.34 7.12
CA TYR A 136 -1.41 -6.76 7.14
C TYR A 136 -2.10 -7.00 8.48
N GLU A 137 -2.18 -8.24 8.94
CA GLU A 137 -2.90 -8.62 10.15
C GLU A 137 -2.28 -8.06 11.44
N HIS A 138 -0.95 -8.05 11.52
CA HIS A 138 -0.24 -7.76 12.76
C HIS A 138 0.43 -6.39 12.80
N PHE A 139 0.57 -5.74 11.65
CA PHE A 139 1.25 -4.47 11.53
C PHE A 139 0.32 -3.36 11.03
N PHE A 140 -0.18 -3.43 9.79
CA PHE A 140 -0.95 -2.34 9.19
C PHE A 140 -2.23 -2.04 9.97
N SER A 141 -2.98 -3.04 10.39
CA SER A 141 -4.21 -2.88 11.18
C SER A 141 -3.98 -2.14 12.50
N LYS A 142 -2.79 -2.23 13.07
CA LYS A 142 -2.42 -1.59 14.34
C LYS A 142 -1.71 -0.25 14.15
N ALA A 143 -0.86 -0.15 13.14
CA ALA A 143 -0.13 1.08 12.82
C ALA A 143 -1.03 2.15 12.19
N PHE A 144 -2.02 1.74 11.41
CA PHE A 144 -2.93 2.60 10.66
C PHE A 144 -4.41 2.19 10.86
N PRO A 145 -4.93 2.22 12.11
CA PRO A 145 -6.25 1.70 12.42
C PRO A 145 -7.38 2.47 11.71
N LYS A 146 -7.27 3.79 11.58
CA LYS A 146 -8.30 4.61 10.91
C LYS A 146 -8.45 4.25 9.44
N GLU A 147 -7.34 4.10 8.74
CA GLU A 147 -7.29 3.74 7.33
C GLU A 147 -7.81 2.31 7.13
N SER A 148 -7.43 1.40 8.02
CA SER A 148 -7.87 0.00 7.98
C SER A 148 -9.39 -0.13 8.22
N GLU A 149 -9.94 0.60 9.19
CA GLU A 149 -11.37 0.60 9.51
C GLU A 149 -12.20 1.32 8.45
N SER A 150 -11.75 2.48 7.97
CA SER A 150 -12.51 3.30 7.02
C SER A 150 -12.63 2.65 5.63
N LEU A 151 -11.63 1.89 5.22
CA LEU A 151 -11.61 1.17 3.95
C LEU A 151 -12.31 -0.19 4.03
N GLY A 152 -12.66 -0.67 5.23
CA GLY A 152 -13.28 -1.98 5.43
C GLY A 152 -12.43 -3.14 4.89
N ILE A 153 -11.11 -2.95 4.83
CA ILE A 153 -10.20 -3.93 4.25
C ILE A 153 -10.12 -5.11 5.21
N VAL A 154 -10.71 -6.23 4.80
CA VAL A 154 -10.56 -7.52 5.45
C VAL A 154 -9.74 -8.40 4.52
N TYR A 155 -8.64 -8.96 5.05
CA TYR A 155 -7.84 -9.90 4.28
C TYR A 155 -8.63 -11.20 4.05
N THR A 156 -8.77 -11.58 2.79
CA THR A 156 -9.43 -12.84 2.44
C THR A 156 -8.43 -14.00 2.65
N PRO A 157 -8.74 -15.02 3.47
CA PRO A 157 -7.85 -16.17 3.63
C PRO A 157 -7.51 -16.83 2.29
N VAL A 158 -6.25 -17.23 2.13
CA VAL A 158 -5.72 -17.80 0.87
C VAL A 158 -6.54 -19.00 0.40
N GLU A 159 -6.98 -19.83 1.33
CA GLU A 159 -7.80 -21.00 1.04
C GLU A 159 -9.16 -20.63 0.41
N VAL A 160 -9.71 -19.48 0.79
CA VAL A 160 -10.94 -18.95 0.20
C VAL A 160 -10.67 -18.41 -1.20
N VAL A 161 -9.56 -17.71 -1.40
CA VAL A 161 -9.13 -17.20 -2.72
C VAL A 161 -8.91 -18.37 -3.67
N ASP A 162 -8.16 -19.38 -3.28
CA ASP A 162 -7.90 -20.59 -4.07
C ASP A 162 -9.20 -21.31 -4.44
N PHE A 163 -10.13 -21.41 -3.49
CA PHE A 163 -11.44 -22.01 -3.74
C PHE A 163 -12.23 -21.20 -4.79
N VAL A 164 -12.29 -19.87 -4.66
CA VAL A 164 -13.03 -19.01 -5.59
C VAL A 164 -12.45 -19.11 -7.00
N ILE A 165 -11.13 -19.05 -7.14
CA ILE A 165 -10.45 -19.17 -8.44
C ILE A 165 -10.67 -20.53 -9.05
N ALA A 166 -10.50 -21.60 -8.27
CA ALA A 166 -10.72 -22.97 -8.74
C ALA A 166 -12.19 -23.21 -9.14
N ALA A 167 -13.14 -22.66 -8.38
CA ALA A 167 -14.57 -22.77 -8.69
C ALA A 167 -14.94 -22.02 -9.99
N ALA A 168 -14.36 -20.83 -10.19
CA ALA A 168 -14.54 -20.06 -11.42
C ALA A 168 -13.97 -20.80 -12.65
N ASP A 169 -12.75 -21.34 -12.54
CA ASP A 169 -12.13 -22.14 -13.62
C ASP A 169 -12.93 -23.41 -13.91
N HIS A 170 -13.41 -24.10 -12.87
CA HIS A 170 -14.28 -25.27 -13.04
C HIS A 170 -15.58 -24.93 -13.77
N ALA A 171 -16.22 -23.82 -13.40
CA ALA A 171 -17.44 -23.36 -14.05
C ALA A 171 -17.22 -23.01 -15.52
N LEU A 172 -16.11 -22.34 -15.85
CA LEU A 172 -15.71 -22.03 -17.22
C LEU A 172 -15.55 -23.30 -18.05
N ARG A 173 -14.79 -24.27 -17.54
CA ARG A 173 -14.58 -25.57 -18.22
C ARG A 173 -15.87 -26.31 -18.47
N LYS A 174 -16.76 -26.34 -17.48
CA LYS A 174 -17.99 -27.08 -17.53
C LYS A 174 -19.07 -26.48 -18.45
N HIS A 175 -19.18 -25.16 -18.46
CA HIS A 175 -20.31 -24.45 -19.07
C HIS A 175 -19.95 -23.62 -20.31
N PHE A 176 -18.66 -23.37 -20.56
CA PHE A 176 -18.19 -22.50 -21.63
C PHE A 176 -17.18 -23.20 -22.56
N GLY A 177 -17.49 -24.45 -22.93
CA GLY A 177 -16.75 -25.17 -23.98
C GLY A 177 -15.33 -25.59 -23.59
N GLY A 178 -15.05 -25.77 -22.30
CA GLY A 178 -13.76 -26.23 -21.81
C GLY A 178 -12.71 -25.10 -21.59
N LEU A 179 -13.13 -23.83 -21.69
CA LEU A 179 -12.24 -22.69 -21.45
C LEU A 179 -11.71 -22.67 -20.01
N SER A 180 -10.46 -22.26 -19.86
CA SER A 180 -9.82 -21.99 -18.57
C SER A 180 -9.78 -20.48 -18.29
N ILE A 181 -9.70 -20.10 -17.03
CA ILE A 181 -9.52 -18.71 -16.60
C ILE A 181 -8.25 -18.07 -17.19
N THR A 182 -7.25 -18.89 -17.54
CA THR A 182 -5.96 -18.47 -18.12
C THR A 182 -5.98 -18.44 -19.67
N ASP A 183 -7.06 -18.84 -20.30
CA ASP A 183 -7.10 -18.89 -21.76
C ASP A 183 -7.20 -17.50 -22.38
N LYS A 184 -6.57 -17.36 -23.56
CA LYS A 184 -6.63 -16.13 -24.34
C LYS A 184 -8.07 -15.80 -24.71
N GLY A 185 -8.49 -14.58 -24.38
CA GLY A 185 -9.86 -14.09 -24.64
C GLY A 185 -10.81 -14.24 -23.46
N VAL A 186 -10.40 -14.92 -22.40
CA VAL A 186 -11.12 -14.88 -21.13
C VAL A 186 -10.75 -13.60 -20.39
N ASN A 187 -11.75 -12.78 -20.07
CA ASN A 187 -11.57 -11.54 -19.30
C ASN A 187 -12.13 -11.77 -17.90
N VAL A 188 -11.30 -11.53 -16.90
CA VAL A 188 -11.68 -11.63 -15.49
C VAL A 188 -11.85 -10.24 -14.93
N LEU A 189 -13.00 -9.98 -14.31
CA LEU A 189 -13.27 -8.74 -13.58
C LEU A 189 -13.56 -9.09 -12.11
N ASP A 190 -12.71 -8.60 -11.22
CA ASP A 190 -12.98 -8.58 -9.79
C ASP A 190 -13.24 -7.14 -9.35
N PRO A 191 -14.51 -6.75 -9.10
CA PRO A 191 -14.84 -5.38 -8.69
C PRO A 191 -14.52 -5.08 -7.23
N PHE A 192 -14.11 -6.10 -6.45
CA PHE A 192 -13.82 -6.01 -5.02
C PHE A 192 -12.46 -6.62 -4.68
N LEU A 193 -11.47 -6.38 -5.54
CA LEU A 193 -10.15 -7.02 -5.53
C LEU A 193 -9.46 -7.04 -4.14
N GLY A 194 -9.75 -6.08 -3.28
CA GLY A 194 -9.11 -5.99 -1.96
C GLY A 194 -7.60 -5.77 -2.08
N THR A 195 -6.83 -6.70 -1.53
CA THR A 195 -5.36 -6.69 -1.60
C THR A 195 -4.79 -7.43 -2.81
N GLY A 196 -5.63 -7.98 -3.67
CA GLY A 196 -5.26 -8.71 -4.88
C GLY A 196 -5.20 -10.21 -4.73
#